data_787af1cae680c24230157372c9ea9a80
#
_entry.id   787af1cae680c24230157372c9ea9a80
#
_cell.length_a   1.000
_cell.length_b   1.000
_cell.length_c   1.000
_cell.angle_alpha   90.00
_cell.angle_beta   90.00
_cell.angle_gamma   90.00
#
_symmetry.space_group_name_H-M   'P 1'
#
loop_
_entity.id
_entity.type
_entity.pdbx_description
1 polymer ?
#
loop_
_entity_poly.entity_id
_entity_poly.type
_entity_poly.pdbx_seq_one_letter_code
_entity_poly.pdbx_strand_id
1 'polypeptide(L)'
;MTDMMINKLPSKTWNWLKVNETKLPWDMEHTTVLPEENVAVKEEPVHFSVQGEGEYSSKKFNIHAAKDEQITVYMDYTPENKLAVYTSLTLEEGAHVRLIQLQHSAENSLVYNTIQGFCEKNARIELVQVYLGKGDIYSDTAIDLKGEKSSFKSDIGYIGEHTHVIDMNEVVNHLGRCTESEINVQGSLRDGAKKIFRGTIDFKTGASDSVGNEQETVLMLGEDVENKTVPVILCSEENVVGNHGATIGELDEDT
;
A
#
# COMPACT_ATOMS: atom_id res chain seq x y z
N MET A 1 -8.93 22.08 -11.20
CA MET A 1 -8.29 20.76 -11.05
C MET A 1 -6.84 21.00 -10.69
N THR A 2 -6.39 20.50 -9.55
CA THR A 2 -5.01 20.68 -9.04
C THR A 2 -4.30 19.34 -9.11
N ASP A 3 -3.06 19.32 -9.60
CA ASP A 3 -2.30 18.09 -9.65
C ASP A 3 -1.76 17.70 -8.27
N MET A 4 -2.08 16.52 -7.81
CA MET A 4 -1.46 15.93 -6.63
C MET A 4 -0.25 15.10 -7.06
N MET A 5 0.88 15.28 -6.37
CA MET A 5 2.07 14.44 -6.55
C MET A 5 2.07 13.37 -5.47
N ILE A 6 1.84 12.13 -5.89
CA ILE A 6 1.65 10.96 -5.04
C ILE A 6 2.72 9.90 -5.28
N ASN A 7 2.75 8.86 -4.47
CA ASN A 7 3.62 7.69 -4.62
C ASN A 7 5.09 8.05 -4.82
N LYS A 8 5.59 8.93 -3.92
CA LYS A 8 6.94 9.48 -4.02
C LYS A 8 7.99 8.53 -3.45
N LEU A 9 8.99 8.21 -4.26
CA LEU A 9 10.18 7.51 -3.75
C LEU A 9 10.92 8.38 -2.73
N PRO A 10 11.31 7.83 -1.56
CA PRO A 10 12.12 8.53 -0.57
C PRO A 10 13.50 8.94 -1.11
N SER A 11 14.05 8.13 -2.02
CA SER A 11 15.29 8.41 -2.73
C SER A 11 15.05 8.41 -4.23
N LYS A 12 15.28 9.56 -4.86
CA LYS A 12 15.02 9.73 -6.29
C LYS A 12 16.00 8.93 -7.14
N THR A 13 15.47 8.22 -8.14
CA THR A 13 16.23 7.61 -9.23
C THR A 13 16.36 8.58 -10.42
N TRP A 14 16.86 8.10 -11.54
CA TRP A 14 16.97 8.92 -12.76
C TRP A 14 15.61 9.36 -13.28
N ASN A 15 15.44 10.65 -13.48
CA ASN A 15 14.17 11.27 -13.90
C ASN A 15 13.60 10.74 -15.22
N TRP A 16 14.44 10.27 -16.12
CA TRP A 16 13.99 9.74 -17.42
C TRP A 16 13.19 8.44 -17.29
N LEU A 17 13.35 7.69 -16.19
CA LEU A 17 12.54 6.49 -15.89
C LEU A 17 11.10 6.82 -15.54
N LYS A 18 10.81 8.06 -15.10
CA LYS A 18 9.48 8.53 -14.68
C LYS A 18 8.85 7.64 -13.59
N VAL A 19 9.67 7.19 -12.63
CA VAL A 19 9.24 6.31 -11.53
C VAL A 19 9.29 6.97 -10.16
N ASN A 20 9.83 8.21 -10.07
CA ASN A 20 10.06 8.86 -8.78
C ASN A 20 8.79 9.29 -8.05
N GLU A 21 7.75 9.56 -8.79
CA GLU A 21 6.45 10.03 -8.29
C GLU A 21 5.39 9.90 -9.39
N THR A 22 4.13 9.95 -9.00
CA THR A 22 3.00 9.96 -9.94
C THR A 22 2.21 11.23 -9.80
N LYS A 23 1.81 11.80 -10.93
CA LYS A 23 0.96 12.97 -11.01
C LYS A 23 -0.49 12.51 -11.14
N LEU A 24 -1.28 12.77 -10.12
CA LEU A 24 -2.70 12.45 -10.09
C LEU A 24 -3.53 13.74 -10.22
N PRO A 25 -4.28 13.92 -11.31
CA PRO A 25 -5.20 15.05 -11.42
C PRO A 25 -6.38 14.87 -10.49
N TRP A 26 -6.55 15.79 -9.55
CA TRP A 26 -7.61 15.75 -8.54
C TRP A 26 -8.31 17.12 -8.39
N ASP A 27 -9.63 17.12 -8.23
CA ASP A 27 -10.37 18.33 -7.97
C ASP A 27 -10.65 18.50 -6.47
N MET A 28 -9.75 19.22 -5.78
CA MET A 28 -9.84 19.45 -4.34
C MET A 28 -11.05 20.35 -3.95
N GLU A 29 -11.45 21.28 -4.82
CA GLU A 29 -12.52 22.25 -4.53
C GLU A 29 -13.91 21.56 -4.53
N HIS A 30 -14.10 20.58 -5.41
CA HIS A 30 -15.35 19.85 -5.55
C HIS A 30 -15.33 18.46 -4.91
N THR A 31 -14.35 18.19 -4.04
CA THR A 31 -14.27 16.92 -3.32
C THR A 31 -15.24 16.89 -2.15
N THR A 32 -16.21 15.99 -2.16
CA THR A 32 -17.10 15.72 -1.04
C THR A 32 -16.33 15.02 0.07
N VAL A 33 -16.28 15.62 1.25
CA VAL A 33 -15.63 15.02 2.44
C VAL A 33 -16.67 14.21 3.20
N LEU A 34 -16.48 12.89 3.21
CA LEU A 34 -17.36 11.97 3.93
C LEU A 34 -17.03 11.94 5.43
N PRO A 35 -17.98 11.55 6.30
CA PRO A 35 -17.76 11.44 7.73
C PRO A 35 -16.56 10.54 8.05
N GLU A 36 -15.74 10.98 9.00
CA GLU A 36 -14.57 10.26 9.48
C GLU A 36 -14.99 9.10 10.38
N GLU A 37 -14.29 7.97 10.25
CA GLU A 37 -14.48 6.79 11.09
C GLU A 37 -13.34 6.65 12.09
N ASN A 38 -13.69 6.49 13.36
CA ASN A 38 -12.74 6.21 14.42
C ASN A 38 -12.96 4.78 14.93
N VAL A 39 -11.98 3.93 14.70
CA VAL A 39 -12.02 2.51 15.09
C VAL A 39 -11.19 2.32 16.34
N ALA A 40 -11.86 1.92 17.40
CA ALA A 40 -11.28 1.42 18.63
C ALA A 40 -11.62 -0.06 18.79
N VAL A 41 -11.05 -0.71 19.79
CA VAL A 41 -11.24 -2.15 20.05
C VAL A 41 -12.70 -2.55 20.07
N LYS A 42 -12.97 -3.65 19.36
CA LYS A 42 -14.21 -4.41 19.44
C LYS A 42 -13.87 -5.90 19.50
N GLU A 43 -14.71 -6.66 20.19
CA GLU A 43 -14.55 -8.11 20.31
C GLU A 43 -14.66 -8.85 18.98
N GLU A 44 -15.27 -8.24 17.97
CA GLU A 44 -15.46 -8.81 16.63
C GLU A 44 -14.83 -7.93 15.54
N PRO A 45 -14.48 -8.53 14.37
CA PRO A 45 -13.99 -7.78 13.23
C PRO A 45 -14.94 -6.64 12.82
N VAL A 46 -14.37 -5.49 12.47
CA VAL A 46 -15.14 -4.34 11.99
C VAL A 46 -15.19 -4.36 10.47
N HIS A 47 -16.38 -4.20 9.89
CA HIS A 47 -16.56 -4.16 8.45
C HIS A 47 -17.02 -2.79 7.99
N PHE A 48 -16.39 -2.27 6.95
CA PHE A 48 -16.77 -1.04 6.27
C PHE A 48 -17.02 -1.31 4.78
N SER A 49 -18.18 -0.87 4.29
CA SER A 49 -18.39 -0.67 2.86
C SER A 49 -17.92 0.74 2.52
N VAL A 50 -16.92 0.85 1.65
CA VAL A 50 -16.26 2.11 1.31
C VAL A 50 -16.67 2.53 -0.09
N GLN A 51 -17.58 3.49 -0.15
CA GLN A 51 -18.11 4.05 -1.38
C GLN A 51 -17.89 5.55 -1.40
N GLY A 52 -17.84 6.13 -2.60
CA GLY A 52 -17.77 7.57 -2.79
C GLY A 52 -19.15 8.21 -2.97
N GLU A 53 -19.21 9.52 -2.85
CA GLU A 53 -20.36 10.33 -3.18
C GLU A 53 -19.95 11.43 -4.19
N GLY A 54 -20.79 11.64 -5.21
CA GLY A 54 -20.48 12.59 -6.28
C GLY A 54 -19.31 12.17 -7.16
N GLU A 55 -18.72 13.09 -7.92
CA GLU A 55 -17.62 12.79 -8.84
C GLU A 55 -16.29 12.59 -8.11
N TYR A 56 -16.03 13.37 -7.07
CA TYR A 56 -14.85 13.27 -6.20
C TYR A 56 -15.28 13.18 -4.76
N SER A 57 -14.75 12.23 -4.04
CA SER A 57 -14.99 12.10 -2.61
C SER A 57 -13.76 11.69 -1.84
N SER A 58 -13.77 11.98 -0.54
CA SER A 58 -12.70 11.56 0.36
C SER A 58 -13.25 11.01 1.67
N LYS A 59 -12.62 9.97 2.20
CA LYS A 59 -12.98 9.31 3.46
C LYS A 59 -11.74 9.13 4.32
N LYS A 60 -11.88 9.34 5.64
CA LYS A 60 -10.80 9.11 6.60
C LYS A 60 -11.16 8.01 7.59
N PHE A 61 -10.19 7.18 7.91
CA PHE A 61 -10.25 6.16 8.94
C PHE A 61 -9.09 6.36 9.92
N ASN A 62 -9.39 6.44 11.21
CA ASN A 62 -8.39 6.42 12.26
C ASN A 62 -8.55 5.12 13.05
N ILE A 63 -7.54 4.27 13.03
CA ILE A 63 -7.52 3.01 13.74
C ILE A 63 -6.46 3.13 14.84
N HIS A 64 -6.92 3.07 16.08
CA HIS A 64 -6.07 3.11 17.25
C HIS A 64 -6.22 1.81 18.03
N ALA A 65 -5.12 1.08 18.18
CA ALA A 65 -5.04 -0.11 19.02
C ALA A 65 -4.21 0.23 20.27
N ALA A 66 -4.86 0.20 21.43
CA ALA A 66 -4.21 0.42 22.72
C ALA A 66 -3.31 -0.79 23.07
N LYS A 67 -2.59 -0.68 24.17
CA LYS A 67 -1.61 -1.69 24.60
C LYS A 67 -2.21 -3.10 24.64
N ASP A 68 -1.51 -4.06 23.99
CA ASP A 68 -1.84 -5.48 23.91
C ASP A 68 -3.22 -5.78 23.22
N GLU A 69 -3.83 -4.80 22.58
CA GLU A 69 -5.10 -4.98 21.89
C GLU A 69 -4.93 -5.56 20.47
N GLN A 70 -5.96 -6.28 20.03
CA GLN A 70 -6.04 -6.84 18.68
C GLN A 70 -7.26 -6.32 17.96
N ILE A 71 -7.07 -5.77 16.77
CA ILE A 71 -8.15 -5.23 15.93
C ILE A 71 -8.06 -5.86 14.53
N THR A 72 -9.17 -6.36 14.03
CA THR A 72 -9.30 -6.75 12.63
C THR A 72 -10.32 -5.85 11.94
N VAL A 73 -9.92 -5.23 10.84
CA VAL A 73 -10.76 -4.34 10.03
C VAL A 73 -10.83 -4.86 8.60
N TYR A 74 -12.04 -4.99 8.08
CA TYR A 74 -12.34 -5.27 6.68
C TYR A 74 -12.89 -4.02 6.01
N MET A 75 -12.37 -3.69 4.85
CA MET A 75 -12.83 -2.57 4.03
C MET A 75 -13.10 -3.06 2.61
N ASP A 76 -14.37 -3.03 2.21
CA ASP A 76 -14.81 -3.37 0.87
C ASP A 76 -15.02 -2.09 0.05
N TYR A 77 -14.17 -1.85 -0.93
CA TYR A 77 -14.21 -0.68 -1.79
C TYR A 77 -15.00 -0.99 -3.07
N THR A 78 -16.09 -0.30 -3.26
CA THR A 78 -16.93 -0.41 -4.46
C THR A 78 -17.25 0.98 -5.05
N PRO A 79 -16.24 1.83 -5.36
CA PRO A 79 -16.48 3.16 -5.89
C PRO A 79 -16.95 3.09 -7.34
N GLU A 80 -17.89 3.96 -7.69
CA GLU A 80 -18.32 4.21 -9.06
C GLU A 80 -17.59 5.40 -9.70
N ASN A 81 -17.00 6.28 -8.88
CA ASN A 81 -16.32 7.50 -9.28
C ASN A 81 -14.93 7.60 -8.64
N LYS A 82 -14.45 8.81 -8.37
CA LYS A 82 -13.12 9.05 -7.81
C LYS A 82 -13.19 9.15 -6.29
N LEU A 83 -12.50 8.22 -5.61
CA LEU A 83 -12.49 8.11 -4.16
C LEU A 83 -11.08 8.15 -3.60
N ALA A 84 -10.80 9.11 -2.71
CA ALA A 84 -9.59 9.15 -1.91
C ALA A 84 -9.87 8.61 -0.50
N VAL A 85 -9.09 7.63 -0.04
CA VAL A 85 -9.19 7.06 1.30
C VAL A 85 -7.87 7.27 2.04
N TYR A 86 -7.99 7.79 3.25
CA TYR A 86 -6.85 8.08 4.12
C TYR A 86 -7.00 7.27 5.41
N THR A 87 -6.13 6.29 5.61
CA THR A 87 -6.13 5.43 6.81
C THR A 87 -4.92 5.75 7.68
N SER A 88 -5.16 6.07 8.94
CA SER A 88 -4.14 6.26 9.96
C SER A 88 -4.16 5.11 10.95
N LEU A 89 -3.02 4.48 11.19
CA LEU A 89 -2.83 3.36 12.12
C LEU A 89 -1.93 3.79 13.26
N THR A 90 -2.41 3.72 14.49
CA THR A 90 -1.64 4.01 15.70
C THR A 90 -1.68 2.80 16.62
N LEU A 91 -0.52 2.14 16.81
CA LEU A 91 -0.42 0.94 17.60
C LEU A 91 0.49 1.16 18.81
N GLU A 92 -0.08 1.00 20.01
CA GLU A 92 0.66 1.01 21.25
C GLU A 92 1.44 -0.31 21.45
N GLU A 93 2.22 -0.38 22.53
CA GLU A 93 3.05 -1.56 22.86
C GLU A 93 2.24 -2.87 22.82
N GLY A 94 2.73 -3.86 22.08
CA GLY A 94 2.11 -5.18 21.96
C GLY A 94 0.81 -5.24 21.15
N ALA A 95 0.32 -4.11 20.65
CA ALA A 95 -0.91 -4.07 19.87
C ALA A 95 -0.76 -4.74 18.50
N HIS A 96 -1.84 -5.33 18.00
CA HIS A 96 -1.90 -5.97 16.68
C HIS A 96 -3.10 -5.47 15.89
N VAL A 97 -2.83 -4.92 14.70
CA VAL A 97 -3.88 -4.55 13.74
C VAL A 97 -3.75 -5.39 12.49
N ARG A 98 -4.85 -6.02 12.09
CA ARG A 98 -5.00 -6.66 10.78
C ARG A 98 -5.98 -5.85 9.94
N LEU A 99 -5.48 -5.21 8.88
CA LEU A 99 -6.29 -4.43 7.94
C LEU A 99 -6.40 -5.19 6.62
N ILE A 100 -7.62 -5.49 6.21
CA ILE A 100 -7.93 -6.22 4.98
C ILE A 100 -8.74 -5.31 4.09
N GLN A 101 -8.24 -5.03 2.90
CA GLN A 101 -8.86 -4.15 1.92
C GLN A 101 -9.12 -4.91 0.62
N LEU A 102 -10.38 -5.06 0.26
CA LEU A 102 -10.80 -5.59 -1.03
C LEU A 102 -11.27 -4.42 -1.90
N GLN A 103 -10.60 -4.18 -3.02
CA GLN A 103 -10.96 -3.13 -3.96
C GLN A 103 -11.55 -3.76 -5.22
N HIS A 104 -12.84 -3.56 -5.41
CA HIS A 104 -13.58 -3.96 -6.58
C HIS A 104 -14.20 -2.73 -7.24
N SER A 105 -13.36 -1.96 -7.91
CA SER A 105 -13.72 -0.68 -8.51
C SER A 105 -14.41 -0.84 -9.87
N ALA A 106 -15.41 0.01 -10.13
CA ALA A 106 -16.13 0.04 -11.40
C ALA A 106 -15.23 0.56 -12.53
N GLU A 107 -15.62 0.30 -13.78
CA GLU A 107 -14.95 0.86 -14.96
C GLU A 107 -15.01 2.40 -14.89
N ASN A 108 -13.90 3.07 -15.24
CA ASN A 108 -13.70 4.52 -15.17
C ASN A 108 -13.71 5.13 -13.74
N SER A 109 -13.76 4.31 -12.71
CA SER A 109 -13.54 4.79 -11.35
C SER A 109 -12.05 4.91 -11.03
N LEU A 110 -11.73 5.64 -9.95
CA LEU A 110 -10.37 5.79 -9.47
C LEU A 110 -10.35 5.72 -7.95
N VAL A 111 -9.46 4.91 -7.40
CA VAL A 111 -9.19 4.87 -5.96
C VAL A 111 -7.79 5.41 -5.70
N TYR A 112 -7.69 6.41 -4.83
CA TYR A 112 -6.43 6.82 -4.21
C TYR A 112 -6.47 6.42 -2.73
N ASN A 113 -5.74 5.36 -2.37
CA ASN A 113 -5.73 4.79 -1.02
C ASN A 113 -4.40 5.07 -0.34
N THR A 114 -4.43 5.77 0.79
CA THR A 114 -3.23 6.01 1.58
C THR A 114 -3.32 5.36 2.95
N ILE A 115 -2.24 4.75 3.39
CA ILE A 115 -2.11 4.15 4.71
C ILE A 115 -0.85 4.72 5.36
N GLN A 116 -1.02 5.36 6.50
CA GLN A 116 0.09 5.80 7.34
C GLN A 116 -0.02 5.15 8.69
N GLY A 117 1.06 4.56 9.18
CA GLY A 117 1.03 3.87 10.46
C GLY A 117 2.34 3.91 11.22
N PHE A 118 2.25 3.74 12.52
CA PHE A 118 3.43 3.50 13.33
C PHE A 118 3.17 2.44 14.41
N CYS A 119 4.21 1.69 14.70
CA CYS A 119 4.21 0.61 15.67
C CYS A 119 5.15 0.93 16.83
N GLU A 120 4.62 0.90 18.05
CA GLU A 120 5.42 0.90 19.27
C GLU A 120 6.01 -0.49 19.54
N LYS A 121 6.69 -0.67 20.66
CA LYS A 121 7.40 -1.91 21.02
C LYS A 121 6.50 -3.14 20.91
N ASN A 122 7.00 -4.20 20.24
CA ASN A 122 6.28 -5.47 19.97
C ASN A 122 4.95 -5.31 19.23
N ALA A 123 4.60 -4.12 18.74
CA ALA A 123 3.37 -3.93 17.98
C ALA A 123 3.50 -4.46 16.54
N ARG A 124 2.38 -4.89 15.95
CA ARG A 124 2.35 -5.52 14.64
C ARG A 124 1.21 -5.00 13.76
N ILE A 125 1.53 -4.66 12.53
CA ILE A 125 0.55 -4.42 11.46
C ILE A 125 0.62 -5.56 10.44
N GLU A 126 -0.54 -6.16 10.12
CA GLU A 126 -0.76 -7.02 8.96
C GLU A 126 -1.69 -6.32 7.99
N LEU A 127 -1.20 -6.07 6.79
CA LEU A 127 -1.96 -5.45 5.70
C LEU A 127 -2.20 -6.51 4.61
N VAL A 128 -3.45 -6.68 4.22
CA VAL A 128 -3.83 -7.50 3.06
C VAL A 128 -4.62 -6.63 2.10
N GLN A 129 -4.14 -6.50 0.88
CA GLN A 129 -4.82 -5.73 -0.16
C GLN A 129 -5.09 -6.60 -1.38
N VAL A 130 -6.31 -6.55 -1.88
CA VAL A 130 -6.71 -7.29 -3.08
C VAL A 130 -7.36 -6.33 -4.06
N TYR A 131 -6.75 -6.21 -5.23
CA TYR A 131 -7.19 -5.31 -6.30
C TYR A 131 -7.83 -6.11 -7.43
N LEU A 132 -9.17 -6.10 -7.43
CA LEU A 132 -10.01 -6.76 -8.43
C LEU A 132 -10.97 -5.73 -8.98
N GLY A 133 -10.85 -5.34 -10.17
CA GLY A 133 -11.76 -4.35 -10.73
C GLY A 133 -11.25 -3.74 -11.99
N LYS A 134 -12.01 -2.79 -12.52
CA LYS A 134 -11.74 -2.16 -13.81
C LYS A 134 -11.35 -0.68 -13.68
N GLY A 135 -11.26 -0.15 -12.48
CA GLY A 135 -10.85 1.24 -12.22
C GLY A 135 -9.37 1.39 -11.94
N ASP A 136 -8.87 2.60 -12.06
CA ASP A 136 -7.48 2.93 -11.72
C ASP A 136 -7.26 2.90 -10.20
N ILE A 137 -6.12 2.35 -9.79
CA ILE A 137 -5.75 2.21 -8.38
C ILE A 137 -4.40 2.86 -8.14
N TYR A 138 -4.39 3.77 -7.17
CA TYR A 138 -3.17 4.39 -6.64
C TYR A 138 -3.11 4.11 -5.14
N SER A 139 -2.09 3.39 -4.70
CA SER A 139 -1.90 3.01 -3.30
C SER A 139 -0.58 3.55 -2.76
N ASP A 140 -0.60 4.19 -1.60
CA ASP A 140 0.56 4.79 -0.95
C ASP A 140 0.58 4.40 0.54
N THR A 141 1.47 3.48 0.91
CA THR A 141 1.60 2.96 2.27
C THR A 141 2.94 3.39 2.87
N ALA A 142 2.90 3.97 4.05
CA ALA A 142 4.09 4.36 4.80
C ALA A 142 3.97 3.91 6.26
N ILE A 143 4.88 3.03 6.70
CA ILE A 143 4.87 2.45 8.04
C ILE A 143 6.19 2.73 8.76
N ASP A 144 6.09 3.27 9.97
CA ASP A 144 7.20 3.51 10.88
C ASP A 144 7.26 2.43 11.97
N LEU A 145 8.27 1.59 11.95
CA LEU A 145 8.56 0.61 12.97
C LEU A 145 9.43 1.26 14.06
N LYS A 146 8.77 1.99 15.00
CA LYS A 146 9.43 2.83 16.00
C LYS A 146 9.95 2.02 17.20
N GLY A 147 9.14 1.11 17.67
CA GLY A 147 9.45 0.34 18.86
C GLY A 147 10.31 -0.89 18.57
N GLU A 148 11.10 -1.30 19.56
CA GLU A 148 11.87 -2.55 19.49
C GLU A 148 10.95 -3.74 19.20
N LYS A 149 11.36 -4.61 18.25
CA LYS A 149 10.60 -5.81 17.83
C LYS A 149 9.21 -5.52 17.24
N SER A 150 8.96 -4.31 16.79
CA SER A 150 7.75 -4.06 16.02
C SER A 150 7.87 -4.65 14.62
N SER A 151 6.74 -4.98 14.02
CA SER A 151 6.73 -5.67 12.72
C SER A 151 5.61 -5.19 11.80
N PHE A 152 5.89 -5.31 10.49
CA PHE A 152 4.94 -5.04 9.43
C PHE A 152 4.95 -6.17 8.41
N LYS A 153 3.78 -6.67 8.08
CA LYS A 153 3.59 -7.59 6.98
C LYS A 153 2.57 -7.04 6.00
N SER A 154 2.91 -7.04 4.71
CA SER A 154 2.02 -6.67 3.61
C SER A 154 1.93 -7.81 2.62
N ASP A 155 0.69 -8.20 2.28
CA ASP A 155 0.37 -9.15 1.23
C ASP A 155 -0.57 -8.46 0.22
N ILE A 156 -0.09 -8.20 -1.00
CA ILE A 156 -0.85 -7.55 -2.07
C ILE A 156 -1.11 -8.53 -3.20
N GLY A 157 -2.39 -8.70 -3.56
CA GLY A 157 -2.81 -9.45 -4.74
C GLY A 157 -3.52 -8.56 -5.75
N TYR A 158 -3.22 -8.68 -7.06
CA TYR A 158 -3.87 -7.86 -8.07
C TYR A 158 -4.09 -8.59 -9.40
N ILE A 159 -5.12 -8.14 -10.12
CA ILE A 159 -5.36 -8.46 -11.52
C ILE A 159 -5.52 -7.13 -12.27
N GLY A 160 -4.60 -6.85 -13.18
CA GLY A 160 -4.67 -5.70 -14.07
C GLY A 160 -5.17 -6.12 -15.46
N GLU A 161 -6.20 -5.45 -15.94
CA GLU A 161 -6.84 -5.74 -17.22
C GLU A 161 -7.08 -4.44 -18.02
N HIS A 162 -7.20 -4.56 -19.33
CA HIS A 162 -7.46 -3.42 -20.21
C HIS A 162 -6.38 -2.33 -20.09
N THR A 163 -6.78 -1.07 -20.03
CA THR A 163 -5.87 0.08 -19.93
C THR A 163 -5.71 0.61 -18.50
N HIS A 164 -6.10 -0.20 -17.50
CA HIS A 164 -6.08 0.23 -16.09
C HIS A 164 -4.68 0.44 -15.58
N VAL A 165 -4.58 1.39 -14.66
CA VAL A 165 -3.35 1.73 -13.96
C VAL A 165 -3.42 1.19 -12.54
N ILE A 166 -2.40 0.41 -12.15
CA ILE A 166 -2.17 -0.02 -10.76
C ILE A 166 -0.83 0.58 -10.35
N ASP A 167 -0.87 1.65 -9.57
CA ASP A 167 0.32 2.37 -9.11
C ASP A 167 0.44 2.23 -7.59
N MET A 168 1.43 1.48 -7.14
CA MET A 168 1.64 1.14 -5.73
C MET A 168 2.97 1.69 -5.23
N ASN A 169 2.97 2.20 -4.01
CA ASN A 169 4.16 2.60 -3.27
C ASN A 169 4.07 2.10 -1.83
N GLU A 170 5.06 1.37 -1.37
CA GLU A 170 5.20 0.97 0.03
C GLU A 170 6.54 1.40 0.58
N VAL A 171 6.52 2.09 1.71
CA VAL A 171 7.71 2.54 2.43
C VAL A 171 7.66 2.02 3.86
N VAL A 172 8.66 1.26 4.25
CA VAL A 172 8.82 0.79 5.63
C VAL A 172 10.08 1.37 6.23
N ASN A 173 9.91 2.19 7.25
CA ASN A 173 11.01 2.77 8.00
C ASN A 173 11.30 1.92 9.25
N HIS A 174 12.45 1.28 9.30
CA HIS A 174 12.96 0.60 10.47
C HIS A 174 13.69 1.61 11.37
N LEU A 175 13.08 1.97 12.49
CA LEU A 175 13.58 2.98 13.44
C LEU A 175 14.03 2.34 14.77
N GLY A 176 13.33 1.30 15.20
CA GLY A 176 13.65 0.53 16.40
C GLY A 176 14.58 -0.65 16.11
N ARG A 177 15.14 -1.23 17.17
CA ARG A 177 15.98 -2.44 17.08
C ARG A 177 15.14 -3.70 16.85
N CYS A 178 15.73 -4.70 16.18
CA CYS A 178 15.10 -6.01 15.96
C CYS A 178 13.73 -5.91 15.29
N THR A 179 13.52 -4.91 14.46
CA THR A 179 12.26 -4.75 13.74
C THR A 179 12.21 -5.62 12.48
N GLU A 180 11.02 -6.03 12.08
CA GLU A 180 10.85 -6.94 10.95
C GLU A 180 9.84 -6.38 9.95
N SER A 181 10.15 -6.49 8.65
CA SER A 181 9.19 -6.21 7.58
C SER A 181 9.20 -7.30 6.51
N GLU A 182 8.00 -7.61 6.00
CA GLU A 182 7.79 -8.56 4.91
C GLU A 182 6.76 -7.96 3.95
N ILE A 183 7.16 -7.73 2.70
CA ILE A 183 6.32 -7.19 1.64
C ILE A 183 6.23 -8.24 0.54
N ASN A 184 5.03 -8.74 0.26
CA ASN A 184 4.75 -9.71 -0.78
C ASN A 184 3.74 -9.14 -1.77
N VAL A 185 4.13 -9.02 -3.04
CA VAL A 185 3.25 -8.50 -4.09
C VAL A 185 3.13 -9.54 -5.18
N GLN A 186 1.90 -9.94 -5.50
CA GLN A 186 1.64 -10.96 -6.52
C GLN A 186 0.49 -10.54 -7.43
N GLY A 187 0.65 -10.73 -8.72
CA GLY A 187 -0.44 -10.43 -9.63
C GLY A 187 -0.22 -10.83 -11.07
N SER A 188 -1.25 -10.58 -11.86
CA SER A 188 -1.22 -10.78 -13.30
C SER A 188 -1.67 -9.53 -14.03
N LEU A 189 -1.11 -9.33 -15.23
CA LEU A 189 -1.39 -8.20 -16.10
C LEU A 189 -1.74 -8.71 -17.50
N ARG A 190 -2.81 -8.16 -18.10
CA ARG A 190 -3.23 -8.47 -19.47
C ARG A 190 -3.84 -7.26 -20.16
N ASP A 191 -4.06 -7.35 -21.47
CA ASP A 191 -4.85 -6.42 -22.28
C ASP A 191 -4.40 -4.94 -22.21
N GLY A 192 -3.09 -4.68 -22.10
CA GLY A 192 -2.56 -3.31 -22.06
C GLY A 192 -2.58 -2.64 -20.68
N ALA A 193 -2.83 -3.39 -19.62
CA ALA A 193 -2.76 -2.90 -18.25
C ALA A 193 -1.35 -2.39 -17.90
N LYS A 194 -1.31 -1.38 -17.01
CA LYS A 194 -0.07 -0.74 -16.56
C LYS A 194 0.08 -0.88 -15.06
N LYS A 195 1.20 -1.43 -14.65
CA LYS A 195 1.54 -1.52 -13.22
C LYS A 195 2.89 -0.87 -12.94
N ILE A 196 2.94 -0.12 -11.86
CA ILE A 196 4.19 0.28 -11.23
C ILE A 196 4.12 -0.06 -9.73
N PHE A 197 5.11 -0.78 -9.24
CA PHE A 197 5.32 -1.03 -7.82
C PHE A 197 6.63 -0.40 -7.38
N ARG A 198 6.60 0.36 -6.29
CA ARG A 198 7.76 0.93 -5.61
C ARG A 198 7.77 0.39 -4.19
N GLY A 199 8.74 -0.43 -3.86
CA GLY A 199 8.96 -0.93 -2.51
C GLY A 199 10.22 -0.32 -1.92
N THR A 200 10.13 0.26 -0.73
CA THR A 200 11.28 0.83 -0.03
C THR A 200 11.37 0.28 1.38
N ILE A 201 12.50 -0.35 1.68
CA ILE A 201 12.90 -0.72 3.03
C ILE A 201 14.00 0.25 3.46
N ASP A 202 13.77 1.03 4.51
CA ASP A 202 14.71 2.05 4.98
C ASP A 202 15.17 1.77 6.42
N PHE A 203 16.41 1.29 6.56
CA PHE A 203 17.03 1.04 7.87
C PHE A 203 17.69 2.31 8.37
N LYS A 204 17.04 2.97 9.31
CA LYS A 204 17.55 4.19 9.95
C LYS A 204 18.59 3.86 11.01
N THR A 205 19.44 4.83 11.34
CA THR A 205 20.35 4.70 12.48
C THR A 205 19.59 4.35 13.75
N GLY A 206 19.99 3.29 14.43
CA GLY A 206 19.31 2.73 15.59
C GLY A 206 18.48 1.46 15.32
N ALA A 207 18.31 1.07 14.07
CA ALA A 207 17.55 -0.13 13.65
C ALA A 207 18.40 -1.43 13.68
N SER A 208 19.40 -1.52 14.53
CA SER A 208 20.29 -2.68 14.61
C SER A 208 19.51 -3.98 14.82
N ASP A 209 20.00 -5.08 14.24
CA ASP A 209 19.40 -6.41 14.26
C ASP A 209 18.05 -6.53 13.53
N SER A 210 17.72 -5.56 12.68
CA SER A 210 16.45 -5.56 11.93
C SER A 210 16.58 -6.32 10.61
N VAL A 211 15.43 -6.85 10.14
CA VAL A 211 15.32 -7.64 8.92
C VAL A 211 14.17 -7.10 8.06
N GLY A 212 14.43 -6.88 6.79
CA GLY A 212 13.40 -6.47 5.83
C GLY A 212 13.47 -7.30 4.56
N ASN A 213 12.32 -7.82 4.13
CA ASN A 213 12.20 -8.62 2.92
C ASN A 213 11.12 -8.05 2.01
N GLU A 214 11.40 -7.98 0.72
CA GLU A 214 10.45 -7.61 -0.32
C GLU A 214 10.51 -8.62 -1.45
N GLN A 215 9.35 -9.12 -1.85
CA GLN A 215 9.23 -10.03 -2.98
C GLN A 215 8.05 -9.66 -3.87
N GLU A 216 8.30 -9.58 -5.17
CA GLU A 216 7.25 -9.42 -6.16
C GLU A 216 7.24 -10.60 -7.14
N THR A 217 6.03 -11.06 -7.51
CA THR A 217 5.82 -12.04 -8.57
C THR A 217 4.74 -11.53 -9.52
N VAL A 218 5.10 -11.36 -10.79
CA VAL A 218 4.20 -10.85 -11.82
C VAL A 218 4.09 -11.85 -12.96
N LEU A 219 2.87 -12.16 -13.36
CA LEU A 219 2.56 -12.90 -14.58
C LEU A 219 2.05 -11.95 -15.64
N MET A 220 2.77 -11.81 -16.74
CA MET A 220 2.38 -11.01 -17.89
C MET A 220 1.70 -11.91 -18.94
N LEU A 221 0.48 -11.53 -19.32
CA LEU A 221 -0.36 -12.22 -20.29
C LEU A 221 -0.59 -11.29 -21.49
N GLY A 222 0.23 -11.43 -22.54
CA GLY A 222 0.20 -10.60 -23.72
C GLY A 222 1.29 -9.53 -23.80
N GLU A 223 1.50 -9.00 -25.01
CA GLU A 223 2.62 -8.11 -25.35
C GLU A 223 2.38 -6.63 -24.96
N ASP A 224 1.13 -6.22 -24.78
CA ASP A 224 0.76 -4.80 -24.59
C ASP A 224 0.79 -4.34 -23.12
N VAL A 225 1.28 -5.15 -22.19
CA VAL A 225 1.32 -4.82 -20.76
C VAL A 225 2.56 -3.99 -20.41
N GLU A 226 2.40 -3.05 -19.50
CA GLU A 226 3.51 -2.26 -18.94
C GLU A 226 3.72 -2.63 -17.48
N ASN A 227 4.85 -3.28 -17.18
CA ASN A 227 5.23 -3.65 -15.81
C ASN A 227 6.51 -2.92 -15.39
N LYS A 228 6.44 -2.17 -14.28
CA LYS A 228 7.60 -1.53 -13.64
C LYS A 228 7.69 -1.93 -12.18
N THR A 229 8.88 -2.31 -11.76
CA THR A 229 9.20 -2.65 -10.37
C THR A 229 10.42 -1.85 -9.95
N VAL A 230 10.34 -1.17 -8.82
CA VAL A 230 11.38 -0.29 -8.29
C VAL A 230 11.65 -0.65 -6.83
N PRO A 231 12.42 -1.72 -6.57
CA PRO A 231 12.83 -2.06 -5.21
C PRO A 231 13.96 -1.12 -4.75
N VAL A 232 13.86 -0.65 -3.51
CA VAL A 232 14.85 0.26 -2.91
C VAL A 232 15.17 -0.19 -1.49
N ILE A 233 16.45 -0.38 -1.20
CA ILE A 233 16.93 -0.56 0.17
C ILE A 233 17.81 0.64 0.52
N LEU A 234 17.40 1.40 1.53
CA LEU A 234 18.18 2.48 2.12
C LEU A 234 18.75 1.97 3.44
N CYS A 235 20.04 2.19 3.67
CA CYS A 235 20.71 1.61 4.83
C CYS A 235 21.62 2.65 5.49
N SER A 236 21.22 3.08 6.69
CA SER A 236 22.00 3.96 7.57
C SER A 236 22.43 3.23 8.86
N GLU A 237 22.27 1.91 8.93
CA GLU A 237 22.63 1.04 10.05
C GLU A 237 23.44 -0.16 9.53
N GLU A 238 24.51 -0.55 10.24
CA GLU A 238 25.42 -1.59 9.74
C GLU A 238 24.97 -3.02 10.01
N ASN A 239 24.24 -3.26 11.11
CA ASN A 239 23.83 -4.59 11.55
C ASN A 239 22.37 -4.89 11.19
N VAL A 240 22.08 -4.98 9.89
CA VAL A 240 20.73 -5.25 9.37
C VAL A 240 20.77 -6.23 8.20
N VAL A 241 19.65 -6.83 7.87
CA VAL A 241 19.47 -7.71 6.72
C VAL A 241 18.33 -7.17 5.85
N GLY A 242 18.66 -6.79 4.64
CA GLY A 242 17.68 -6.34 3.64
C GLY A 242 17.74 -7.21 2.39
N ASN A 243 16.61 -7.78 1.99
CA ASN A 243 16.48 -8.59 0.78
C ASN A 243 15.37 -8.06 -0.10
N HIS A 244 15.59 -8.05 -1.41
CA HIS A 244 14.50 -7.87 -2.37
C HIS A 244 14.62 -8.87 -3.52
N GLY A 245 13.50 -9.21 -4.12
CA GLY A 245 13.43 -10.09 -5.28
C GLY A 245 12.22 -9.77 -6.15
N ALA A 246 12.41 -9.90 -7.48
CA ALA A 246 11.31 -9.79 -8.43
C ALA A 246 11.36 -10.97 -9.39
N THR A 247 10.22 -11.63 -9.58
CA THR A 247 10.04 -12.70 -10.55
C THR A 247 9.00 -12.26 -11.58
N ILE A 248 9.38 -12.26 -12.85
CA ILE A 248 8.48 -11.91 -13.95
C ILE A 248 8.35 -13.14 -14.83
N GLY A 249 7.13 -13.67 -14.91
CA GLY A 249 6.74 -14.73 -15.84
C GLY A 249 5.99 -14.13 -17.02
N GLU A 250 6.22 -14.67 -18.20
CA GLU A 250 5.48 -14.35 -19.42
C GLU A 250 4.87 -15.65 -19.97
N LEU A 251 3.60 -15.62 -20.31
CA LEU A 251 2.94 -16.69 -21.03
C LEU A 251 2.63 -16.23 -22.44
N ASP A 252 3.08 -16.99 -23.40
CA ASP A 252 2.75 -16.86 -24.79
C ASP A 252 1.35 -17.45 -25.04
N GLU A 253 0.56 -16.88 -25.97
CA GLU A 253 -0.77 -17.38 -26.31
C GLU A 253 -0.76 -18.81 -26.87
N ASP A 254 0.40 -19.32 -27.28
CA ASP A 254 0.60 -20.67 -27.82
C ASP A 254 0.94 -21.74 -26.73
N THR A 255 0.92 -21.37 -25.45
CA THR A 255 1.15 -22.28 -24.29
C THR A 255 -0.10 -22.45 -23.46
#